data_d2e6b68ae2a0df107f274ac15a450bf0
#
_entry.id   d2e6b68ae2a0df107f274ac15a450bf0
#
_cell.length_a   1.000
_cell.length_b   1.000
_cell.length_c   1.000
_cell.angle_alpha   90.00
_cell.angle_beta   90.00
_cell.angle_gamma   90.00
#
_symmetry.space_group_name_H-M   'P 1'
#
loop_
_entity.id
_entity.type
_entity.pdbx_description
1 polymer ?
#
loop_
_entity_poly.entity_id
_entity_poly.type
_entity_poly.pdbx_seq_one_letter_code
_entity_poly.pdbx_strand_id
1 'polypeptide(L)'
;MDKKLSITSWPEDDRPREKLLKQGAQSLSNAELLAILIGTGYAETDAVMVMKQVLSQCNNNLNALGKMTANELMSFKGIGEAKAVTILAACELGKRRAQSDVIEQETLSSAEAIYRYAHCIIGEQSVEHGLVLYLNQGYKLIKAVQLSKGGITETAVDVRLVVKEALLCNATVVVFCHNHPSNNIQPSRADDQLTHQLKAGCDFLRLFFLDHIIVGDGKFFSYREEGRL
;
A
#
# COMPACT_ATOMS: atom_id res chain seq x y z
N MET A 1 15.94 42.07 12.99
CA MET A 1 15.84 40.82 13.76
C MET A 1 14.46 40.26 13.50
N ASP A 2 14.35 39.37 12.52
CA ASP A 2 13.08 38.75 12.16
C ASP A 2 12.64 37.82 13.30
N LYS A 3 11.40 38.04 13.75
CA LYS A 3 10.80 37.28 14.84
C LYS A 3 10.71 35.82 14.41
N LYS A 4 11.39 34.94 15.16
CA LYS A 4 11.28 33.49 15.09
C LYS A 4 9.81 33.10 14.90
N LEU A 5 9.42 32.60 13.71
CA LEU A 5 8.09 32.09 13.43
C LEU A 5 7.93 30.75 14.16
N SER A 6 7.61 30.80 15.44
CA SER A 6 7.28 29.60 16.23
C SER A 6 5.77 29.38 16.20
N ILE A 7 5.33 28.10 16.02
CA ILE A 7 3.90 27.74 16.14
C ILE A 7 3.28 28.26 17.45
N THR A 8 4.07 28.41 18.50
CA THR A 8 3.61 28.98 19.78
C THR A 8 3.21 30.45 19.70
N SER A 9 3.63 31.19 18.65
CA SER A 9 3.20 32.58 18.39
C SER A 9 1.89 32.68 17.58
N TRP A 10 1.39 31.54 17.05
CA TRP A 10 0.13 31.54 16.33
C TRP A 10 -1.06 31.68 17.28
N PRO A 11 -2.22 32.15 16.81
CA PRO A 11 -3.47 32.06 17.56
C PRO A 11 -3.68 30.63 18.03
N GLU A 12 -4.22 30.44 19.22
CA GLU A 12 -4.36 29.12 19.83
C GLU A 12 -5.16 28.15 18.92
N ASP A 13 -6.22 28.66 18.29
CA ASP A 13 -7.08 27.84 17.41
C ASP A 13 -6.41 27.43 16.10
N ASP A 14 -5.30 28.08 15.71
CA ASP A 14 -4.53 27.73 14.50
C ASP A 14 -3.36 26.78 14.79
N ARG A 15 -3.03 26.55 16.05
CA ARG A 15 -1.95 25.62 16.43
C ARG A 15 -2.40 24.20 16.18
N PRO A 16 -1.62 23.35 15.47
CA PRO A 16 -2.07 22.02 15.05
C PRO A 16 -2.58 21.11 16.17
N ARG A 17 -1.95 21.14 17.34
CA ARG A 17 -2.36 20.30 18.49
C ARG A 17 -3.69 20.76 19.08
N GLU A 18 -3.84 22.03 19.29
CA GLU A 18 -5.04 22.65 19.82
C GLU A 18 -6.21 22.52 18.83
N LYS A 19 -5.92 22.71 17.53
CA LYS A 19 -6.87 22.51 16.44
C LYS A 19 -7.34 21.05 16.37
N LEU A 20 -6.42 20.09 16.54
CA LEU A 20 -6.77 18.65 16.60
C LEU A 20 -7.76 18.35 17.74
N LEU A 21 -7.49 18.91 18.93
CA LEU A 21 -8.32 18.67 20.11
C LEU A 21 -9.70 19.34 20.02
N LYS A 22 -9.79 20.54 19.45
CA LYS A 22 -11.03 21.32 19.37
C LYS A 22 -11.91 20.95 18.18
N GLN A 23 -11.29 20.65 17.03
CA GLN A 23 -11.99 20.53 15.75
C GLN A 23 -11.88 19.14 15.11
N GLY A 24 -11.06 18.24 15.69
CA GLY A 24 -10.84 16.89 15.17
C GLY A 24 -9.80 16.83 14.03
N ALA A 25 -9.35 15.60 13.72
CA ALA A 25 -8.26 15.36 12.77
C ALA A 25 -8.60 15.79 11.32
N GLN A 26 -9.88 15.72 10.93
CA GLN A 26 -10.35 16.09 9.60
C GLN A 26 -10.18 17.59 9.28
N SER A 27 -9.99 18.44 10.28
CA SER A 27 -9.73 19.88 10.09
C SER A 27 -8.28 20.20 9.75
N LEU A 28 -7.35 19.23 9.91
CA LEU A 28 -5.92 19.41 9.71
C LEU A 28 -5.48 18.95 8.32
N SER A 29 -4.56 19.70 7.74
CA SER A 29 -3.82 19.25 6.56
C SER A 29 -2.81 18.14 6.91
N ASN A 30 -2.34 17.38 5.90
CA ASN A 30 -1.28 16.38 6.07
C ASN A 30 -0.02 16.98 6.73
N ALA A 31 0.36 18.20 6.34
CA ALA A 31 1.51 18.88 6.92
C ALA A 31 1.32 19.21 8.41
N GLU A 32 0.12 19.61 8.84
CA GLU A 32 -0.19 19.88 10.24
C GLU A 32 -0.20 18.60 11.08
N LEU A 33 -0.76 17.48 10.55
CA LEU A 33 -0.73 16.18 11.21
C LEU A 33 0.71 15.68 11.40
N LEU A 34 1.52 15.75 10.36
CA LEU A 34 2.94 15.36 10.43
C LEU A 34 3.75 16.30 11.33
N ALA A 35 3.41 17.59 11.38
CA ALA A 35 4.05 18.55 12.29
C ALA A 35 3.79 18.21 13.78
N ILE A 36 2.61 17.68 14.11
CA ILE A 36 2.31 17.19 15.46
C ILE A 36 3.25 16.05 15.82
N LEU A 37 3.51 15.11 14.89
CA LEU A 37 4.38 13.95 15.10
C LEU A 37 5.84 14.34 15.34
N ILE A 38 6.40 15.25 14.51
CA ILE A 38 7.79 15.68 14.64
C ILE A 38 8.03 16.68 15.77
N GLY A 39 6.95 17.30 16.26
CA GLY A 39 6.93 18.17 17.44
C GLY A 39 7.57 19.54 17.27
N THR A 40 8.72 19.63 16.61
CA THR A 40 9.50 20.88 16.46
C THR A 40 10.07 21.03 15.06
N GLY A 41 10.16 22.27 14.58
CA GLY A 41 10.94 22.60 13.38
C GLY A 41 12.45 22.73 13.68
N TYR A 42 13.10 23.72 13.08
CA TYR A 42 14.46 24.14 13.39
C TYR A 42 14.53 25.68 13.54
N ALA A 43 15.72 26.24 13.79
CA ALA A 43 15.88 27.62 14.26
C ALA A 43 15.14 28.71 13.45
N GLU A 44 14.92 28.49 12.15
CA GLU A 44 14.35 29.46 11.22
C GLU A 44 12.98 29.04 10.65
N THR A 45 12.53 27.80 10.93
CA THR A 45 11.35 27.22 10.26
C THR A 45 10.57 26.38 11.26
N ASP A 46 9.24 26.57 11.32
CA ASP A 46 8.37 25.78 12.17
C ASP A 46 8.15 24.35 11.61
N ALA A 47 7.55 23.50 12.43
CA ALA A 47 7.33 22.09 12.08
C ALA A 47 6.39 21.92 10.87
N VAL A 48 5.39 22.78 10.70
CA VAL A 48 4.43 22.70 9.58
C VAL A 48 5.13 23.03 8.26
N MET A 49 5.99 24.07 8.27
CA MET A 49 6.76 24.42 7.08
C MET A 49 7.77 23.34 6.70
N VAL A 50 8.44 22.70 7.68
CA VAL A 50 9.32 21.54 7.43
C VAL A 50 8.53 20.43 6.74
N MET A 51 7.35 20.09 7.24
CA MET A 51 6.55 19.02 6.65
C MET A 51 5.94 19.39 5.29
N LYS A 52 5.63 20.67 5.04
CA LYS A 52 5.26 21.15 3.70
C LYS A 52 6.39 20.95 2.69
N GLN A 53 7.65 21.19 3.09
CA GLN A 53 8.81 20.94 2.22
C GLN A 53 8.98 19.47 1.89
N VAL A 54 8.85 18.59 2.90
CA VAL A 54 8.91 17.12 2.67
C VAL A 54 7.78 16.66 1.75
N LEU A 55 6.54 17.08 2.03
CA LEU A 55 5.38 16.69 1.23
C LEU A 55 5.44 17.22 -0.21
N SER A 56 6.05 18.37 -0.44
CA SER A 56 6.22 18.89 -1.80
C SER A 56 7.07 17.98 -2.69
N GLN A 57 8.08 17.29 -2.14
CA GLN A 57 8.89 16.30 -2.85
C GLN A 57 8.07 15.05 -3.22
N CYS A 58 7.03 14.76 -2.45
CA CYS A 58 6.13 13.64 -2.67
C CYS A 58 4.84 14.04 -3.41
N ASN A 59 4.75 15.24 -4.00
CA ASN A 59 3.53 15.77 -4.61
C ASN A 59 2.31 15.70 -3.68
N ASN A 60 2.51 15.89 -2.38
CA ASN A 60 1.52 15.74 -1.29
C ASN A 60 0.89 14.33 -1.20
N ASN A 61 1.57 13.31 -1.71
CA ASN A 61 1.12 11.92 -1.70
C ASN A 61 1.71 11.18 -0.47
N LEU A 62 0.85 10.72 0.43
CA LEU A 62 1.26 9.99 1.65
C LEU A 62 1.84 8.60 1.34
N ASN A 63 1.41 7.95 0.24
CA ASN A 63 2.00 6.67 -0.18
C ASN A 63 3.45 6.88 -0.65
N ALA A 64 3.72 7.97 -1.35
CA ALA A 64 5.09 8.31 -1.75
C ALA A 64 5.96 8.66 -0.52
N LEU A 65 5.39 9.35 0.47
CA LEU A 65 6.07 9.62 1.74
C LEU A 65 6.44 8.31 2.47
N GLY A 66 5.53 7.35 2.51
CA GLY A 66 5.74 6.03 3.15
C GLY A 66 6.80 5.16 2.46
N LYS A 67 7.12 5.45 1.19
CA LYS A 67 8.18 4.76 0.41
C LYS A 67 9.58 5.37 0.62
N MET A 68 9.67 6.55 1.23
CA MET A 68 10.95 7.20 1.49
C MET A 68 11.77 6.40 2.51
N THR A 69 13.08 6.40 2.32
CA THR A 69 14.03 5.86 3.30
C THR A 69 14.30 6.87 4.41
N ALA A 70 14.81 6.40 5.56
CA ALA A 70 15.24 7.28 6.64
C ALA A 70 16.32 8.28 6.17
N ASN A 71 17.23 7.87 5.31
CA ASN A 71 18.29 8.74 4.76
C ASN A 71 17.72 9.85 3.88
N GLU A 72 16.73 9.56 3.04
CA GLU A 72 16.03 10.56 2.23
C GLU A 72 15.30 11.58 3.11
N LEU A 73 14.61 11.11 4.17
CA LEU A 73 13.97 12.01 5.12
C LEU A 73 14.98 12.88 5.87
N MET A 74 16.11 12.32 6.29
CA MET A 74 17.18 13.06 6.97
C MET A 74 17.91 14.07 6.08
N SER A 75 17.75 14.01 4.75
CA SER A 75 18.30 15.04 3.85
C SER A 75 17.60 16.40 3.99
N PHE A 76 16.39 16.43 4.58
CA PHE A 76 15.67 17.67 4.84
C PHE A 76 16.18 18.35 6.12
N LYS A 77 16.49 19.64 6.00
CA LYS A 77 16.92 20.45 7.16
C LYS A 77 15.85 20.43 8.26
N GLY A 78 16.24 20.05 9.46
CA GLY A 78 15.35 19.96 10.61
C GLY A 78 14.74 18.58 10.86
N ILE A 79 15.04 17.59 10.01
CA ILE A 79 14.70 16.20 10.22
C ILE A 79 15.97 15.41 10.54
N GLY A 80 16.11 15.02 11.80
CA GLY A 80 17.12 14.08 12.26
C GLY A 80 16.53 12.68 12.35
N GLU A 81 17.37 11.72 12.76
CA GLU A 81 17.05 10.30 12.87
C GLU A 81 15.71 10.05 13.63
N ALA A 82 15.56 10.65 14.83
CA ALA A 82 14.36 10.47 15.65
C ALA A 82 13.07 10.88 14.90
N LYS A 83 13.10 12.03 14.19
CA LYS A 83 11.94 12.49 13.43
C LYS A 83 11.67 11.63 12.21
N ALA A 84 12.72 11.20 11.50
CA ALA A 84 12.58 10.28 10.36
C ALA A 84 11.94 8.96 10.79
N VAL A 85 12.41 8.36 11.88
CA VAL A 85 11.84 7.12 12.45
C VAL A 85 10.38 7.32 12.87
N THR A 86 10.04 8.45 13.49
CA THR A 86 8.66 8.76 13.89
C THR A 86 7.72 8.84 12.68
N ILE A 87 8.15 9.49 11.58
CA ILE A 87 7.37 9.58 10.34
C ILE A 87 7.15 8.19 9.75
N LEU A 88 8.22 7.40 9.59
CA LEU A 88 8.14 6.05 9.03
C LEU A 88 7.28 5.11 9.88
N ALA A 89 7.40 5.18 11.20
CA ALA A 89 6.56 4.40 12.10
C ALA A 89 5.07 4.78 11.97
N ALA A 90 4.74 6.06 11.82
CA ALA A 90 3.38 6.50 11.60
C ALA A 90 2.82 6.03 10.25
N CYS A 91 3.62 6.08 9.18
CA CYS A 91 3.25 5.53 7.87
C CYS A 91 2.98 4.02 7.94
N GLU A 92 3.86 3.26 8.61
CA GLU A 92 3.69 1.81 8.79
C GLU A 92 2.44 1.46 9.62
N LEU A 93 2.16 2.20 10.70
CA LEU A 93 0.93 2.02 11.48
C LEU A 93 -0.33 2.30 10.66
N GLY A 94 -0.32 3.36 9.85
CA GLY A 94 -1.40 3.66 8.92
C GLY A 94 -1.64 2.54 7.91
N LYS A 95 -0.56 1.98 7.36
CA LYS A 95 -0.59 0.83 6.46
C LYS A 95 -1.18 -0.42 7.15
N ARG A 96 -0.70 -0.76 8.34
CA ARG A 96 -1.21 -1.91 9.11
C ARG A 96 -2.69 -1.75 9.48
N ARG A 97 -3.12 -0.54 9.83
CA ARG A 97 -4.53 -0.25 10.08
C ARG A 97 -5.38 -0.51 8.82
N ALA A 98 -4.97 0.04 7.66
CA ALA A 98 -5.67 -0.20 6.40
C ALA A 98 -5.75 -1.71 6.07
N GLN A 99 -4.68 -2.47 6.35
CA GLN A 99 -4.66 -3.93 6.19
C GLN A 99 -5.65 -4.63 7.14
N SER A 100 -5.72 -4.23 8.40
CA SER A 100 -6.64 -4.82 9.38
C SER A 100 -8.10 -4.59 8.98
N ASP A 101 -8.45 -3.38 8.56
CA ASP A 101 -9.81 -3.03 8.14
C ASP A 101 -10.27 -3.85 6.91
N VAL A 102 -9.34 -4.17 5.99
CA VAL A 102 -9.62 -5.01 4.80
C VAL A 102 -9.73 -6.50 5.17
N ILE A 103 -8.94 -6.97 6.14
CA ILE A 103 -8.93 -8.39 6.54
C ILE A 103 -10.19 -8.76 7.34
N GLU A 104 -10.73 -7.86 8.16
CA GLU A 104 -11.82 -8.20 9.09
C GLU A 104 -13.24 -8.10 8.48
N GLN A 105 -13.48 -7.39 7.40
CA GLN A 105 -14.85 -7.03 7.00
C GLN A 105 -15.26 -7.34 5.55
N GLU A 106 -14.37 -7.57 4.59
CA GLU A 106 -14.79 -7.74 3.20
C GLU A 106 -14.62 -9.16 2.65
N THR A 107 -15.70 -9.64 2.02
CA THR A 107 -15.58 -10.76 1.09
C THR A 107 -14.82 -10.31 -0.16
N LEU A 108 -13.79 -11.04 -0.56
CA LEU A 108 -12.99 -10.76 -1.75
C LEU A 108 -13.69 -11.25 -3.02
N SER A 109 -14.93 -10.79 -3.26
CA SER A 109 -15.78 -11.24 -4.37
C SER A 109 -15.74 -10.33 -5.60
N SER A 110 -15.26 -9.09 -5.45
CA SER A 110 -15.10 -8.11 -6.53
C SER A 110 -13.63 -7.81 -6.81
N ALA A 111 -13.31 -7.42 -8.05
CA ALA A 111 -11.96 -7.03 -8.45
C ALA A 111 -11.43 -5.86 -7.59
N GLU A 112 -12.31 -4.89 -7.27
CA GLU A 112 -11.96 -3.75 -6.42
C GLU A 112 -11.57 -4.18 -4.98
N ALA A 113 -12.33 -5.12 -4.36
CA ALA A 113 -12.01 -5.63 -3.03
C ALA A 113 -10.69 -6.39 -3.02
N ILE A 114 -10.46 -7.24 -4.04
CA ILE A 114 -9.21 -7.97 -4.24
C ILE A 114 -8.04 -7.00 -4.44
N TYR A 115 -8.22 -5.99 -5.30
CA TYR A 115 -7.22 -4.95 -5.54
C TYR A 115 -6.83 -4.24 -4.25
N ARG A 116 -7.79 -3.73 -3.47
CA ARG A 116 -7.51 -3.04 -2.20
C ARG A 116 -6.68 -3.91 -1.26
N TYR A 117 -7.08 -5.18 -1.11
CA TYR A 117 -6.34 -6.14 -0.29
C TYR A 117 -4.91 -6.35 -0.81
N ALA A 118 -4.75 -6.65 -2.11
CA ALA A 118 -3.46 -6.90 -2.71
C ALA A 118 -2.55 -5.67 -2.70
N HIS A 119 -3.10 -4.47 -2.97
CA HIS A 119 -2.37 -3.21 -2.95
C HIS A 119 -1.73 -2.94 -1.57
N CYS A 120 -2.43 -3.23 -0.48
CA CYS A 120 -1.88 -3.10 0.88
C CYS A 120 -0.63 -3.98 1.11
N ILE A 121 -0.51 -5.11 0.40
CA ILE A 121 0.59 -6.07 0.60
C ILE A 121 1.72 -5.86 -0.41
N ILE A 122 1.38 -5.73 -1.70
CA ILE A 122 2.35 -5.71 -2.79
C ILE A 122 2.41 -4.38 -3.56
N GLY A 123 1.45 -3.47 -3.37
CA GLY A 123 1.35 -2.25 -4.18
C GLY A 123 2.52 -1.28 -4.04
N GLU A 124 3.21 -1.28 -2.90
CA GLU A 124 4.34 -0.39 -2.63
C GLU A 124 5.71 -1.00 -2.90
N GLN A 125 5.75 -2.24 -3.42
CA GLN A 125 7.02 -2.92 -3.68
C GLN A 125 7.71 -2.33 -4.91
N SER A 126 9.04 -2.15 -4.81
CA SER A 126 9.87 -1.59 -5.89
C SER A 126 10.21 -2.60 -7.00
N VAL A 127 9.90 -3.88 -6.79
CA VAL A 127 10.04 -4.98 -7.74
C VAL A 127 8.73 -5.74 -7.86
N GLU A 128 8.58 -6.54 -8.92
CA GLU A 128 7.38 -7.35 -9.11
C GLU A 128 7.28 -8.45 -8.05
N HIS A 129 6.11 -8.55 -7.45
CA HIS A 129 5.75 -9.55 -6.45
C HIS A 129 4.45 -10.23 -6.83
N GLY A 130 4.44 -11.56 -6.82
CA GLY A 130 3.24 -12.37 -6.93
C GLY A 130 2.60 -12.62 -5.57
N LEU A 131 1.28 -12.53 -5.50
CA LEU A 131 0.47 -12.82 -4.31
C LEU A 131 -0.68 -13.73 -4.70
N VAL A 132 -0.82 -14.86 -4.03
CA VAL A 132 -1.97 -15.74 -4.18
C VAL A 132 -2.88 -15.60 -2.99
N LEU A 133 -4.18 -15.43 -3.26
CA LEU A 133 -5.22 -15.42 -2.24
C LEU A 133 -6.03 -16.70 -2.35
N TYR A 134 -6.15 -17.41 -1.25
CA TYR A 134 -6.90 -18.63 -1.09
C TYR A 134 -8.18 -18.33 -0.30
N LEU A 135 -9.33 -18.57 -0.94
CA LEU A 135 -10.62 -18.17 -0.37
C LEU A 135 -11.53 -19.39 -0.21
N ASN A 136 -12.51 -19.29 0.67
CA ASN A 136 -13.60 -20.26 0.77
C ASN A 136 -14.72 -19.96 -0.25
N GLN A 137 -15.79 -20.76 -0.29
CA GLN A 137 -16.94 -20.56 -1.18
C GLN A 137 -17.67 -19.23 -0.95
N GLY A 138 -17.59 -18.67 0.26
CA GLY A 138 -18.15 -17.35 0.60
C GLY A 138 -17.18 -16.19 0.31
N TYR A 139 -16.12 -16.43 -0.48
CA TYR A 139 -15.08 -15.45 -0.83
C TYR A 139 -14.36 -14.83 0.37
N LYS A 140 -14.38 -15.50 1.52
CA LYS A 140 -13.59 -15.08 2.69
C LYS A 140 -12.18 -15.63 2.58
N LEU A 141 -11.21 -14.79 2.95
CA LEU A 141 -9.80 -15.14 2.92
C LEU A 141 -9.50 -16.26 3.93
N ILE A 142 -8.88 -17.34 3.45
CA ILE A 142 -8.31 -18.41 4.28
C ILE A 142 -6.82 -18.15 4.48
N LYS A 143 -6.11 -17.84 3.37
CA LYS A 143 -4.66 -17.64 3.39
C LYS A 143 -4.23 -16.71 2.25
N ALA A 144 -3.20 -15.90 2.50
CA ALA A 144 -2.48 -15.14 1.49
C ALA A 144 -1.03 -15.61 1.48
N VAL A 145 -0.50 -15.89 0.28
CA VAL A 145 0.89 -16.37 0.13
C VAL A 145 1.59 -15.57 -0.95
N GLN A 146 2.70 -14.96 -0.56
CA GLN A 146 3.59 -14.30 -1.51
C GLN A 146 4.53 -15.36 -2.11
N LEU A 147 4.47 -15.59 -3.43
CA LEU A 147 5.15 -16.69 -4.10
C LEU A 147 6.54 -16.38 -4.63
N SER A 148 6.85 -15.12 -4.88
CA SER A 148 8.13 -14.72 -5.45
C SER A 148 8.57 -13.36 -4.96
N LYS A 149 9.89 -13.23 -4.77
CA LYS A 149 10.60 -11.94 -4.79
C LYS A 149 11.26 -11.88 -6.16
N GLY A 150 10.77 -10.99 -7.03
CA GLY A 150 11.13 -10.95 -8.44
C GLY A 150 12.60 -10.83 -8.78
N GLY A 151 12.94 -11.35 -9.96
CA GLY A 151 14.05 -10.83 -10.78
C GLY A 151 13.59 -9.56 -11.52
N ILE A 152 14.50 -8.86 -12.15
CA ILE A 152 14.26 -7.56 -12.81
C ILE A 152 13.24 -7.67 -13.98
N THR A 153 12.90 -8.84 -14.45
CA THR A 153 12.14 -9.05 -15.70
C THR A 153 10.99 -10.06 -15.66
N GLU A 154 10.86 -10.95 -14.66
CA GLU A 154 9.77 -11.96 -14.63
C GLU A 154 9.51 -12.51 -13.22
N THR A 155 8.24 -12.62 -12.86
CA THR A 155 7.79 -13.34 -11.67
C THR A 155 7.58 -14.81 -12.02
N ALA A 156 8.56 -15.68 -11.75
CA ALA A 156 8.42 -17.11 -11.96
C ALA A 156 7.46 -17.71 -10.93
N VAL A 157 6.21 -17.95 -11.33
CA VAL A 157 5.18 -18.62 -10.52
C VAL A 157 5.08 -20.08 -10.92
N ASP A 158 5.37 -21.00 -9.98
CA ASP A 158 5.11 -22.41 -10.19
C ASP A 158 3.65 -22.76 -9.84
N VAL A 159 2.83 -23.00 -10.87
CA VAL A 159 1.40 -23.35 -10.73
C VAL A 159 1.19 -24.55 -9.80
N ARG A 160 2.14 -25.50 -9.77
CA ARG A 160 2.06 -26.68 -8.87
C ARG A 160 2.08 -26.28 -7.40
N LEU A 161 2.85 -25.25 -7.04
CA LEU A 161 2.90 -24.73 -5.69
C LEU A 161 1.60 -24.01 -5.32
N VAL A 162 1.00 -23.28 -6.27
CA VAL A 162 -0.28 -22.58 -6.07
C VAL A 162 -1.38 -23.60 -5.78
N VAL A 163 -1.56 -24.61 -6.63
CA VAL A 163 -2.63 -25.60 -6.45
C VAL A 163 -2.37 -26.52 -5.25
N LYS A 164 -1.11 -26.88 -4.97
CA LYS A 164 -0.75 -27.63 -3.76
C LYS A 164 -1.19 -26.89 -2.49
N GLU A 165 -0.89 -25.60 -2.41
CA GLU A 165 -1.24 -24.79 -1.24
C GLU A 165 -2.77 -24.65 -1.11
N ALA A 166 -3.50 -24.47 -2.22
CA ALA A 166 -4.95 -24.43 -2.22
C ALA A 166 -5.56 -25.69 -1.59
N LEU A 167 -5.04 -26.87 -1.95
CA LEU A 167 -5.49 -28.14 -1.38
C LEU A 167 -5.14 -28.26 0.11
N LEU A 168 -3.94 -27.85 0.51
CA LEU A 168 -3.49 -27.91 1.90
C LEU A 168 -4.32 -27.03 2.83
N CYS A 169 -4.75 -25.85 2.37
CA CYS A 169 -5.57 -24.95 3.17
C CYS A 169 -7.09 -25.13 2.96
N ASN A 170 -7.51 -26.16 2.20
CA ASN A 170 -8.91 -26.43 1.85
C ASN A 170 -9.62 -25.22 1.19
N ALA A 171 -8.90 -24.47 0.38
CA ALA A 171 -9.49 -23.41 -0.42
C ALA A 171 -10.34 -23.99 -1.54
N THR A 172 -11.39 -23.26 -1.90
CA THR A 172 -12.25 -23.59 -3.06
C THR A 172 -12.13 -22.54 -4.16
N VAL A 173 -11.59 -21.36 -3.82
CA VAL A 173 -11.41 -20.25 -4.74
C VAL A 173 -9.97 -19.77 -4.65
N VAL A 174 -9.36 -19.49 -5.79
CA VAL A 174 -7.98 -18.98 -5.93
C VAL A 174 -8.01 -17.68 -6.70
N VAL A 175 -7.27 -16.69 -6.23
CA VAL A 175 -6.99 -15.44 -6.92
C VAL A 175 -5.49 -15.27 -7.02
N PHE A 176 -5.02 -14.80 -8.15
CA PHE A 176 -3.64 -14.38 -8.31
C PHE A 176 -3.57 -12.86 -8.48
N CYS A 177 -2.59 -12.24 -7.84
CA CYS A 177 -2.30 -10.82 -8.00
C CYS A 177 -0.80 -10.63 -8.21
N HIS A 178 -0.40 -9.63 -8.99
CA HIS A 178 0.98 -9.14 -8.99
C HIS A 178 1.00 -7.63 -9.21
N ASN A 179 2.05 -6.97 -8.73
CA ASN A 179 2.23 -5.54 -8.92
C ASN A 179 3.13 -5.24 -10.10
N HIS A 180 2.84 -4.15 -10.80
CA HIS A 180 3.74 -3.53 -11.77
C HIS A 180 4.35 -2.25 -11.19
N PRO A 181 5.64 -2.25 -10.75
CA PRO A 181 6.30 -1.06 -10.19
C PRO A 181 6.35 0.13 -11.16
N SER A 182 6.31 -0.14 -12.47
CA SER A 182 6.23 0.89 -13.51
C SER A 182 4.90 1.63 -13.55
N ASN A 183 3.90 1.16 -12.78
CA ASN A 183 2.52 1.61 -12.82
C ASN A 183 1.83 1.44 -14.20
N ASN A 184 2.38 0.63 -15.11
CA ASN A 184 1.69 0.22 -16.33
C ASN A 184 0.91 -1.07 -16.07
N ILE A 185 -0.42 -0.98 -15.94
CA ILE A 185 -1.28 -2.13 -15.62
C ILE A 185 -1.65 -3.00 -16.83
N GLN A 186 -1.11 -2.72 -18.01
CA GLN A 186 -1.39 -3.57 -19.18
C GLN A 186 -0.68 -4.92 -19.04
N PRO A 187 -1.40 -6.03 -19.26
CA PRO A 187 -0.81 -7.37 -19.20
C PRO A 187 0.27 -7.57 -20.25
N SER A 188 1.34 -8.25 -19.85
CA SER A 188 2.33 -8.80 -20.77
C SER A 188 1.88 -10.16 -21.35
N ARG A 189 2.59 -10.65 -22.37
CA ARG A 189 2.37 -12.02 -22.89
C ARG A 189 2.65 -13.08 -21.83
N ALA A 190 3.60 -12.84 -20.95
CA ALA A 190 3.92 -13.77 -19.86
C ALA A 190 2.78 -13.83 -18.85
N ASP A 191 2.14 -12.69 -18.52
CA ASP A 191 0.97 -12.64 -17.64
C ASP A 191 -0.21 -13.40 -18.23
N ASP A 192 -0.45 -13.27 -19.55
CA ASP A 192 -1.48 -14.02 -20.24
C ASP A 192 -1.22 -15.54 -20.15
N GLN A 193 0.00 -15.97 -20.41
CA GLN A 193 0.37 -17.38 -20.33
C GLN A 193 0.22 -17.94 -18.91
N LEU A 194 0.68 -17.19 -17.91
CA LEU A 194 0.55 -17.57 -16.50
C LEU A 194 -0.92 -17.67 -16.10
N THR A 195 -1.76 -16.70 -16.51
CA THR A 195 -3.20 -16.71 -16.26
C THR A 195 -3.86 -17.97 -16.79
N HIS A 196 -3.57 -18.33 -18.05
CA HIS A 196 -4.09 -19.56 -18.66
C HIS A 196 -3.61 -20.83 -17.93
N GLN A 197 -2.35 -20.88 -17.52
CA GLN A 197 -1.81 -22.04 -16.78
C GLN A 197 -2.45 -22.17 -15.39
N LEU A 198 -2.62 -21.05 -14.65
CA LEU A 198 -3.26 -21.04 -13.35
C LEU A 198 -4.72 -21.49 -13.45
N LYS A 199 -5.46 -20.94 -14.42
CA LYS A 199 -6.85 -21.32 -14.65
C LYS A 199 -6.96 -22.82 -14.99
N ALA A 200 -6.17 -23.32 -15.93
CA ALA A 200 -6.19 -24.75 -16.29
C ALA A 200 -5.85 -25.66 -15.10
N GLY A 201 -4.84 -25.28 -14.28
CA GLY A 201 -4.47 -26.03 -13.08
C GLY A 201 -5.58 -26.04 -12.02
N CYS A 202 -6.25 -24.92 -11.81
CA CYS A 202 -7.39 -24.81 -10.91
C CYS A 202 -8.58 -25.64 -11.42
N ASP A 203 -8.95 -25.50 -12.69
CA ASP A 203 -10.08 -26.21 -13.31
C ASP A 203 -9.91 -27.74 -13.23
N PHE A 204 -8.69 -28.23 -13.47
CA PHE A 204 -8.38 -29.67 -13.37
C PHE A 204 -8.64 -30.22 -11.96
N LEU A 205 -8.40 -29.43 -10.91
CA LEU A 205 -8.60 -29.80 -9.52
C LEU A 205 -9.96 -29.33 -8.95
N ARG A 206 -10.85 -28.83 -9.82
CA ARG A 206 -12.16 -28.28 -9.44
C ARG A 206 -12.07 -27.14 -8.43
N LEU A 207 -11.00 -26.35 -8.49
CA LEU A 207 -10.86 -25.08 -7.80
C LEU A 207 -11.39 -23.96 -8.72
N PHE A 208 -12.06 -22.98 -8.15
CA PHE A 208 -12.52 -21.83 -8.94
C PHE A 208 -11.41 -20.77 -9.01
N PHE A 209 -10.83 -20.55 -10.18
CA PHE A 209 -9.91 -19.44 -10.41
C PHE A 209 -10.73 -18.18 -10.65
N LEU A 210 -10.81 -17.33 -9.63
CA LEU A 210 -11.73 -16.20 -9.60
C LEU A 210 -11.25 -15.04 -10.47
N ASP A 211 -9.98 -14.64 -10.34
CA ASP A 211 -9.41 -13.53 -11.09
C ASP A 211 -7.88 -13.54 -11.07
N HIS A 212 -7.30 -12.79 -12.00
CA HIS A 212 -5.92 -12.34 -11.97
C HIS A 212 -5.91 -10.81 -12.00
N ILE A 213 -5.35 -10.19 -10.94
CA ILE A 213 -5.31 -8.74 -10.77
C ILE A 213 -3.90 -8.22 -10.93
N ILE A 214 -3.70 -7.27 -11.84
CA ILE A 214 -2.45 -6.50 -11.94
C ILE A 214 -2.62 -5.23 -11.13
N VAL A 215 -1.77 -5.05 -10.13
CA VAL A 215 -1.83 -3.98 -9.15
C VAL A 215 -0.92 -2.83 -9.56
N GLY A 216 -1.49 -1.64 -9.77
CA GLY A 216 -0.78 -0.37 -9.90
C GLY A 216 -1.08 0.56 -8.72
N ASP A 217 -0.50 1.75 -8.73
CA ASP A 217 -0.77 2.79 -7.74
C ASP A 217 -2.05 3.55 -8.14
N GLY A 218 -3.11 3.37 -7.35
CA GLY A 218 -4.43 3.96 -7.58
C GLY A 218 -5.24 3.35 -8.73
N LYS A 219 -4.79 2.25 -9.34
CA LYS A 219 -5.46 1.58 -10.47
C LYS A 219 -5.07 0.11 -10.56
N PHE A 220 -5.91 -0.68 -11.23
CA PHE A 220 -5.65 -2.11 -11.45
C PHE A 220 -6.20 -2.57 -12.80
N PHE A 221 -5.82 -3.78 -13.20
CA PHE A 221 -6.38 -4.52 -14.31
C PHE A 221 -6.93 -5.85 -13.78
N SER A 222 -8.14 -6.22 -14.16
CA SER A 222 -8.78 -7.49 -13.82
C SER A 222 -8.99 -8.31 -15.10
N TYR A 223 -8.42 -9.49 -15.14
CA TYR A 223 -8.63 -10.40 -16.28
C TYR A 223 -10.08 -10.81 -16.42
N ARG A 224 -10.80 -10.96 -15.30
CA ARG A 224 -12.22 -11.31 -15.31
C ARG A 224 -13.10 -10.18 -15.86
N GLU A 225 -12.90 -8.94 -15.40
CA GLU A 225 -13.70 -7.79 -15.84
C GLU A 225 -13.45 -7.45 -17.31
N GLU A 226 -12.24 -7.70 -17.80
CA GLU A 226 -11.88 -7.51 -19.21
C GLU A 226 -12.23 -8.72 -20.10
N GLY A 227 -12.86 -9.76 -19.54
CA GLY A 227 -13.30 -10.96 -20.29
C GLY A 227 -12.15 -11.79 -20.85
N ARG A 228 -11.01 -11.83 -20.15
CA ARG A 228 -9.78 -12.53 -20.58
C ARG A 228 -9.47 -13.79 -19.75
N LEU A 229 -10.45 -14.29 -18.97
CA LEU A 229 -10.38 -15.55 -18.22
C LEU A 229 -11.03 -16.71 -18.95
#